data_f7f0de54a0d807cc5cb5d120a8af2701
#
_entry.id   f7f0de54a0d807cc5cb5d120a8af2701
#
_cell.length_a   1.000
_cell.length_b   1.000
_cell.length_c   1.000
_cell.angle_alpha   90.00
_cell.angle_beta   90.00
_cell.angle_gamma   90.00
#
_symmetry.space_group_name_H-M   'P 1'
#
loop_
_entity.id
_entity.type
_entity.pdbx_description
1 polymer ?
#
loop_
_entity_poly.entity_id
_entity_poly.type
_entity_poly.pdbx_seq_one_letter_code
_entity_poly.pdbx_strand_id
1 'polypeptide(L)'
;MIELDGLTKRFGNKVAVDRLSCRVRPGMVTGFLGPNGAGKSTTMRMMLDLDNPTSGSVRIDGKHYRDLAEPLKYIGALLDAKSMHGGRSAYNNLLCLAQSNRIPESRVAEVLDTVGLSAVAKKKSKSFSLGMGQRLGIAAALLGDPQVLLFDEPVNGLDPEGIHWIRNLMKALAAEGRTIFVSSHLMSEMALTADHLIVIGQGRLLADTSMADFIHQNSRSYVRLRSPQQERLRDVLHEEGMVVVEAGSGTLEIDGATTEAVGELTARHQIVLHELSSQRASLEEAFMQMTADSVEYHAHSDLGEAPPVGPHWGDQYDQRTASDRAGPGVPGAPGTSGISGTSGISDVSGTGKGV
;
A
#
# COMPACT_ATOMS: atom_id res chain seq x y z
N MET A 1 -15.29 20.65 -2.82
CA MET A 1 -15.66 19.65 -3.85
C MET A 1 -14.63 19.68 -4.99
N ILE A 2 -14.19 18.51 -5.49
CA ILE A 2 -13.33 18.42 -6.67
C ILE A 2 -14.15 17.83 -7.82
N GLU A 3 -14.05 18.40 -9.02
CA GLU A 3 -14.74 17.94 -10.22
C GLU A 3 -13.72 17.69 -11.33
N LEU A 4 -13.73 16.49 -11.88
CA LEU A 4 -12.96 16.09 -13.05
C LEU A 4 -13.94 15.94 -14.21
N ASP A 5 -13.64 16.57 -15.35
CA ASP A 5 -14.50 16.52 -16.54
C ASP A 5 -13.66 16.14 -17.76
N GLY A 6 -13.86 14.92 -18.25
CA GLY A 6 -13.19 14.35 -19.41
C GLY A 6 -11.66 14.38 -19.34
N LEU A 7 -11.11 14.32 -18.11
CA LEU A 7 -9.67 14.52 -17.87
C LEU A 7 -8.85 13.48 -18.60
N THR A 8 -7.93 13.93 -19.46
CA THR A 8 -7.09 13.05 -20.27
C THR A 8 -5.63 13.49 -20.20
N LYS A 9 -4.72 12.53 -20.04
CA LYS A 9 -3.27 12.76 -20.09
C LYS A 9 -2.58 11.75 -20.98
N ARG A 10 -1.80 12.26 -21.93
CA ARG A 10 -0.94 11.45 -22.80
C ARG A 10 0.52 11.84 -22.59
N PHE A 11 1.38 10.86 -22.54
CA PHE A 11 2.83 11.00 -22.59
C PHE A 11 3.34 10.30 -23.84
N GLY A 12 3.62 11.08 -24.89
CA GLY A 12 3.90 10.50 -26.20
C GLY A 12 2.74 9.62 -26.67
N ASN A 13 3.02 8.35 -26.94
CA ASN A 13 2.01 7.39 -27.38
C ASN A 13 1.22 6.73 -26.25
N LYS A 14 1.67 6.86 -24.98
CA LYS A 14 1.02 6.25 -23.82
C LYS A 14 -0.08 7.17 -23.28
N VAL A 15 -1.29 6.64 -23.13
CA VAL A 15 -2.40 7.30 -22.45
C VAL A 15 -2.34 6.89 -20.99
N ALA A 16 -2.03 7.84 -20.10
CA ALA A 16 -1.96 7.60 -18.66
C ALA A 16 -3.31 7.81 -17.96
N VAL A 17 -4.14 8.73 -18.47
CA VAL A 17 -5.51 8.98 -18.02
C VAL A 17 -6.37 9.22 -19.26
N ASP A 18 -7.51 8.56 -19.38
CA ASP A 18 -8.39 8.58 -20.56
C ASP A 18 -9.81 8.99 -20.16
N ARG A 19 -10.16 10.25 -20.43
CA ARG A 19 -11.50 10.83 -20.27
C ARG A 19 -12.13 10.59 -18.88
N LEU A 20 -11.31 10.65 -17.83
CA LEU A 20 -11.76 10.44 -16.47
C LEU A 20 -12.70 11.58 -16.03
N SER A 21 -13.93 11.23 -15.67
CA SER A 21 -14.94 12.15 -15.11
C SER A 21 -15.45 11.58 -13.81
N CYS A 22 -15.32 12.33 -12.72
CA CYS A 22 -15.81 11.97 -11.39
C CYS A 22 -15.89 13.20 -10.48
N ARG A 23 -16.54 13.04 -9.31
CA ARG A 23 -16.68 14.10 -8.31
C ARG A 23 -16.28 13.61 -6.94
N VAL A 24 -15.44 14.42 -6.26
CA VAL A 24 -15.05 14.18 -4.86
C VAL A 24 -15.82 15.15 -3.99
N ARG A 25 -16.65 14.62 -3.10
CA ARG A 25 -17.58 15.40 -2.27
C ARG A 25 -16.91 15.79 -0.94
N PRO A 26 -17.31 16.94 -0.35
CA PRO A 26 -16.89 17.31 1.00
C PRO A 26 -17.56 16.42 2.06
N GLY A 27 -16.97 16.39 3.26
CA GLY A 27 -17.53 15.69 4.42
C GLY A 27 -17.36 14.17 4.39
N MET A 28 -16.53 13.65 3.48
CA MET A 28 -16.27 12.21 3.38
C MET A 28 -14.85 11.92 2.93
N VAL A 29 -14.41 10.71 3.21
CA VAL A 29 -13.16 10.15 2.68
C VAL A 29 -13.48 9.43 1.37
N THR A 30 -12.96 9.93 0.25
CA THR A 30 -13.07 9.28 -1.05
C THR A 30 -11.77 8.55 -1.36
N GLY A 31 -11.85 7.22 -1.46
CA GLY A 31 -10.75 6.35 -1.88
C GLY A 31 -10.61 6.34 -3.41
N PHE A 32 -9.40 6.57 -3.89
CA PHE A 32 -9.04 6.48 -5.31
C PHE A 32 -8.18 5.24 -5.54
N LEU A 33 -8.83 4.18 -5.96
CA LEU A 33 -8.27 2.84 -5.99
C LEU A 33 -7.90 2.42 -7.40
N GLY A 34 -6.81 1.69 -7.55
CA GLY A 34 -6.37 1.14 -8.83
C GLY A 34 -5.00 0.49 -8.72
N PRO A 35 -4.65 -0.44 -9.62
CA PRO A 35 -3.33 -1.06 -9.63
C PRO A 35 -2.22 -0.04 -9.89
N ASN A 36 -0.97 -0.48 -9.72
CA ASN A 36 0.18 0.35 -10.08
C ASN A 36 0.16 0.63 -11.60
N GLY A 37 0.43 1.87 -11.98
CA GLY A 37 0.32 2.29 -13.37
C GLY A 37 -1.09 2.69 -13.84
N ALA A 38 -2.14 2.54 -13.02
CA ALA A 38 -3.52 2.88 -13.39
C ALA A 38 -3.78 4.39 -13.63
N GLY A 39 -2.83 5.28 -13.29
CA GLY A 39 -2.97 6.72 -13.51
C GLY A 39 -3.29 7.54 -12.25
N LYS A 40 -3.28 6.94 -11.05
CA LYS A 40 -3.62 7.60 -9.76
C LYS A 40 -2.80 8.87 -9.52
N SER A 41 -1.48 8.73 -9.40
CA SER A 41 -0.57 9.87 -9.14
C SER A 41 -0.61 10.91 -10.27
N THR A 42 -0.74 10.48 -11.52
CA THR A 42 -0.89 11.39 -12.67
C THR A 42 -2.17 12.24 -12.54
N THR A 43 -3.28 11.62 -12.14
CA THR A 43 -4.54 12.33 -11.92
C THR A 43 -4.39 13.36 -10.79
N MET A 44 -3.82 12.97 -9.65
CA MET A 44 -3.58 13.89 -8.53
C MET A 44 -2.64 15.04 -8.90
N ARG A 45 -1.60 14.79 -9.70
CA ARG A 45 -0.71 15.83 -10.20
C ARG A 45 -1.43 16.83 -11.11
N MET A 46 -2.36 16.36 -11.95
CA MET A 46 -3.19 17.25 -12.76
C MET A 46 -4.17 18.07 -11.91
N MET A 47 -4.69 17.52 -10.80
CA MET A 47 -5.54 18.29 -9.87
C MET A 47 -4.81 19.49 -9.26
N LEU A 48 -3.48 19.40 -9.12
CA LEU A 48 -2.62 20.45 -8.56
C LEU A 48 -1.90 21.28 -9.63
N ASP A 49 -2.29 21.16 -10.89
CA ASP A 49 -1.62 21.83 -12.04
C ASP A 49 -0.10 21.56 -12.14
N LEU A 50 0.38 20.46 -11.51
CA LEU A 50 1.77 20.01 -11.66
C LEU A 50 2.01 19.36 -13.02
N ASP A 51 0.97 18.77 -13.59
CA ASP A 51 0.95 18.24 -14.95
C ASP A 51 -0.26 18.84 -15.70
N ASN A 52 -0.01 19.45 -16.85
CA ASN A 52 -1.11 19.94 -17.69
C ASN A 52 -1.87 18.77 -18.33
N PRO A 53 -3.21 18.73 -18.27
CA PRO A 53 -3.99 17.74 -19.00
C PRO A 53 -3.81 17.93 -20.52
N THR A 54 -3.93 16.84 -21.27
CA THR A 54 -3.99 16.89 -22.74
C THR A 54 -5.35 17.40 -23.21
N SER A 55 -6.41 17.02 -22.49
CA SER A 55 -7.78 17.53 -22.67
C SER A 55 -8.58 17.35 -21.39
N GLY A 56 -9.75 17.98 -21.32
CA GLY A 56 -10.58 17.98 -20.13
C GLY A 56 -10.11 19.00 -19.11
N SER A 57 -10.75 19.01 -17.93
CA SER A 57 -10.44 20.00 -16.89
C SER A 57 -10.62 19.45 -15.48
N VAL A 58 -9.95 20.09 -14.52
CA VAL A 58 -10.17 19.90 -13.08
C VAL A 58 -10.62 21.22 -12.48
N ARG A 59 -11.63 21.17 -11.62
CA ARG A 59 -12.10 22.31 -10.83
C ARG A 59 -12.19 21.94 -9.36
N ILE A 60 -11.83 22.87 -8.52
CA ILE A 60 -11.88 22.75 -7.06
C ILE A 60 -12.74 23.90 -6.58
N ASP A 61 -13.93 23.57 -6.05
CA ASP A 61 -14.98 24.54 -5.74
C ASP A 61 -15.22 25.52 -6.91
N GLY A 62 -15.29 24.96 -8.14
CA GLY A 62 -15.53 25.69 -9.37
C GLY A 62 -14.34 26.46 -9.97
N LYS A 63 -13.16 26.49 -9.31
CA LYS A 63 -11.94 27.18 -9.76
C LYS A 63 -10.86 26.20 -10.21
N HIS A 64 -9.98 26.62 -11.11
CA HIS A 64 -8.75 25.89 -11.36
C HIS A 64 -7.74 26.13 -10.23
N TYR A 65 -6.86 25.17 -9.98
CA TYR A 65 -5.82 25.29 -8.93
C TYR A 65 -4.97 26.56 -9.11
N ARG A 66 -4.55 26.87 -10.34
CA ARG A 66 -3.75 28.04 -10.68
C ARG A 66 -4.42 29.38 -10.39
N ASP A 67 -5.76 29.39 -10.29
CA ASP A 67 -6.55 30.61 -10.03
C ASP A 67 -6.75 30.85 -8.52
N LEU A 68 -6.23 29.96 -7.66
CA LEU A 68 -6.29 30.10 -6.21
C LEU A 68 -5.22 31.08 -5.74
N ALA A 69 -5.61 32.12 -5.02
CA ALA A 69 -4.70 33.15 -4.53
C ALA A 69 -3.73 32.61 -3.44
N GLU A 70 -4.21 31.71 -2.60
CA GLU A 70 -3.45 31.09 -1.49
C GLU A 70 -3.66 29.58 -1.50
N PRO A 71 -3.08 28.84 -2.48
CA PRO A 71 -3.43 27.46 -2.74
C PRO A 71 -3.21 26.53 -1.52
N LEU A 72 -2.17 26.72 -0.71
CA LEU A 72 -1.93 25.89 0.50
C LEU A 72 -2.99 26.05 1.59
N LYS A 73 -3.73 27.16 1.63
CA LYS A 73 -4.88 27.36 2.52
C LYS A 73 -6.15 26.69 2.00
N TYR A 74 -6.15 26.33 0.72
CA TYR A 74 -7.28 25.66 0.05
C TYR A 74 -7.07 24.17 -0.05
N ILE A 75 -5.85 23.74 -0.45
CA ILE A 75 -5.51 22.35 -0.75
C ILE A 75 -4.18 22.01 -0.10
N GLY A 76 -4.19 21.00 0.72
CA GLY A 76 -3.00 20.30 1.20
C GLY A 76 -2.79 19.02 0.40
N ALA A 77 -1.55 18.73 0.04
CA ALA A 77 -1.25 17.53 -0.71
C ALA A 77 0.00 16.82 -0.22
N LEU A 78 -0.06 15.50 -0.16
CA LEU A 78 1.07 14.61 -0.03
C LEU A 78 1.13 13.73 -1.28
N LEU A 79 2.03 14.02 -2.20
CA LEU A 79 2.26 13.22 -3.41
C LEU A 79 3.55 12.37 -3.32
N ASP A 80 4.54 12.84 -2.57
CA ASP A 80 5.79 12.13 -2.33
C ASP A 80 6.36 12.50 -0.96
N ALA A 81 6.50 11.52 -0.09
CA ALA A 81 7.09 11.69 1.25
C ALA A 81 8.56 12.14 1.22
N LYS A 82 9.26 11.88 0.09
CA LYS A 82 10.67 12.25 -0.08
C LYS A 82 10.88 13.67 -0.63
N SER A 83 9.81 14.41 -0.90
CA SER A 83 9.88 15.77 -1.46
C SER A 83 10.51 16.79 -0.52
N MET A 84 10.66 16.50 0.78
CA MET A 84 11.24 17.40 1.76
C MET A 84 12.77 17.52 1.64
N HIS A 85 13.28 18.74 1.80
CA HIS A 85 14.72 18.99 1.69
C HIS A 85 15.49 18.31 2.84
N GLY A 86 16.24 17.25 2.53
CA GLY A 86 16.92 16.40 3.50
C GLY A 86 17.94 17.11 4.41
N GLY A 87 18.51 18.22 3.96
CA GLY A 87 19.48 19.02 4.73
C GLY A 87 18.87 19.92 5.80
N ARG A 88 17.55 20.18 5.74
CA ARG A 88 16.82 21.00 6.72
C ARG A 88 16.23 20.12 7.83
N SER A 89 15.98 20.71 9.00
CA SER A 89 15.20 20.05 10.05
C SER A 89 13.73 19.96 9.63
N ALA A 90 12.94 19.08 10.29
CA ALA A 90 11.51 19.00 10.07
C ALA A 90 10.84 20.37 10.29
N TYR A 91 11.17 21.02 11.41
CA TYR A 91 10.69 22.38 11.70
C TYR A 91 11.03 23.38 10.59
N ASN A 92 12.30 23.43 10.14
CA ASN A 92 12.72 24.39 9.12
C ASN A 92 12.15 24.10 7.72
N ASN A 93 11.84 22.83 7.40
CA ASN A 93 11.10 22.50 6.18
C ASN A 93 9.71 23.13 6.20
N LEU A 94 8.96 22.92 7.30
CA LEU A 94 7.61 23.47 7.46
C LEU A 94 7.61 25.00 7.61
N LEU A 95 8.59 25.56 8.34
CA LEU A 95 8.72 27.01 8.49
C LEU A 95 8.95 27.70 7.14
N CYS A 96 9.78 27.13 6.28
CA CYS A 96 10.01 27.65 4.93
C CYS A 96 8.73 27.67 4.11
N LEU A 97 7.91 26.59 4.19
CA LEU A 97 6.61 26.53 3.52
C LEU A 97 5.62 27.54 4.13
N ALA A 98 5.60 27.67 5.45
CA ALA A 98 4.72 28.63 6.14
C ALA A 98 5.03 30.06 5.72
N GLN A 99 6.32 30.47 5.76
CA GLN A 99 6.76 31.81 5.37
C GLN A 99 6.47 32.12 3.90
N SER A 100 6.70 31.15 3.00
CA SER A 100 6.43 31.31 1.56
C SER A 100 4.94 31.51 1.25
N ASN A 101 4.05 31.04 2.13
CA ASN A 101 2.60 31.05 1.94
C ASN A 101 1.86 31.95 2.94
N ARG A 102 2.55 32.81 3.66
CA ARG A 102 1.97 33.72 4.66
C ARG A 102 1.13 32.99 5.72
N ILE A 103 1.61 31.82 6.13
CA ILE A 103 1.02 31.02 7.20
C ILE A 103 1.74 31.36 8.51
N PRO A 104 1.04 31.56 9.63
CA PRO A 104 1.66 31.89 10.91
C PRO A 104 2.64 30.78 11.36
N GLU A 105 3.76 31.18 11.96
CA GLU A 105 4.80 30.24 12.46
C GLU A 105 4.25 29.30 13.53
N SER A 106 3.25 29.74 14.33
CA SER A 106 2.58 28.90 15.33
C SER A 106 2.03 27.60 14.73
N ARG A 107 1.55 27.63 13.49
CA ARG A 107 1.04 26.43 12.80
C ARG A 107 2.08 25.34 12.62
N VAL A 108 3.38 25.71 12.54
CA VAL A 108 4.46 24.71 12.40
C VAL A 108 4.53 23.80 13.61
N ALA A 109 4.42 24.38 14.83
CA ALA A 109 4.42 23.60 16.06
C ALA A 109 3.16 22.73 16.18
N GLU A 110 2.00 23.28 15.84
CA GLU A 110 0.71 22.58 15.88
C GLU A 110 0.68 21.35 14.96
N VAL A 111 1.09 21.49 13.69
CA VAL A 111 1.10 20.35 12.76
C VAL A 111 2.16 19.31 13.11
N LEU A 112 3.31 19.72 13.66
CA LEU A 112 4.32 18.78 14.17
C LEU A 112 3.82 17.98 15.34
N ASP A 113 3.02 18.58 16.21
CA ASP A 113 2.37 17.90 17.32
C ASP A 113 1.29 16.93 16.83
N THR A 114 0.43 17.37 15.92
CA THR A 114 -0.60 16.54 15.28
C THR A 114 -0.04 15.25 14.68
N VAL A 115 1.14 15.32 14.04
CA VAL A 115 1.75 14.14 13.41
C VAL A 115 2.74 13.40 14.32
N GLY A 116 2.91 13.82 15.59
CA GLY A 116 3.79 13.17 16.57
C GLY A 116 5.28 13.36 16.31
N LEU A 117 5.69 14.47 15.66
CA LEU A 117 7.09 14.76 15.35
C LEU A 117 7.72 15.86 16.22
N SER A 118 7.03 16.38 17.22
CA SER A 118 7.50 17.47 18.09
C SER A 118 8.86 17.17 18.73
N ALA A 119 9.07 15.97 19.27
CA ALA A 119 10.33 15.56 19.91
C ALA A 119 11.53 15.53 18.96
N VAL A 120 11.29 15.40 17.65
CA VAL A 120 12.33 15.29 16.63
C VAL A 120 12.32 16.47 15.64
N ALA A 121 11.57 17.52 15.93
CA ALA A 121 11.38 18.69 15.06
C ALA A 121 12.69 19.33 14.61
N LYS A 122 13.74 19.33 15.45
CA LYS A 122 15.06 19.90 15.17
C LYS A 122 16.01 18.96 14.43
N LYS A 123 15.66 17.66 14.26
CA LYS A 123 16.48 16.70 13.51
C LYS A 123 16.34 16.94 12.01
N LYS A 124 17.44 16.73 11.25
CA LYS A 124 17.46 16.84 9.78
C LYS A 124 16.58 15.74 9.17
N SER A 125 15.73 16.10 8.21
CA SER A 125 14.78 15.18 7.59
C SER A 125 15.44 14.01 6.83
N LYS A 126 16.71 14.14 6.39
CA LYS A 126 17.48 13.03 5.80
C LYS A 126 17.71 11.84 6.75
N SER A 127 17.61 12.06 8.07
CA SER A 127 17.78 11.02 9.09
C SER A 127 16.46 10.36 9.49
N PHE A 128 15.35 10.75 8.88
CA PHE A 128 14.04 10.22 9.19
C PHE A 128 13.86 8.82 8.56
N SER A 129 13.15 7.95 9.28
CA SER A 129 12.62 6.73 8.68
C SER A 129 11.59 7.08 7.60
N LEU A 130 11.21 6.13 6.77
CA LEU A 130 10.18 6.33 5.76
C LEU A 130 8.87 6.81 6.40
N GLY A 131 8.44 6.19 7.50
CA GLY A 131 7.23 6.59 8.23
C GLY A 131 7.33 7.99 8.84
N MET A 132 8.50 8.39 9.36
CA MET A 132 8.70 9.78 9.82
C MET A 132 8.66 10.77 8.67
N GLY A 133 9.20 10.41 7.50
CA GLY A 133 9.11 11.22 6.28
C GLY A 133 7.65 11.39 5.83
N GLN A 134 6.88 10.30 5.87
CA GLN A 134 5.45 10.30 5.56
C GLN A 134 4.68 11.24 6.51
N ARG A 135 4.88 11.11 7.81
CA ARG A 135 4.29 12.01 8.81
C ARG A 135 4.65 13.48 8.58
N LEU A 136 5.91 13.78 8.20
CA LEU A 136 6.33 15.14 7.87
C LEU A 136 5.63 15.67 6.61
N GLY A 137 5.44 14.84 5.60
CA GLY A 137 4.68 15.19 4.40
C GLY A 137 3.20 15.48 4.70
N ILE A 138 2.59 14.68 5.59
CA ILE A 138 1.23 14.93 6.09
C ILE A 138 1.17 16.27 6.86
N ALA A 139 2.16 16.56 7.71
CA ALA A 139 2.26 17.85 8.40
C ALA A 139 2.32 19.04 7.42
N ALA A 140 3.06 18.90 6.33
CA ALA A 140 3.11 19.93 5.29
C ALA A 140 1.76 20.09 4.57
N ALA A 141 1.04 19.00 4.31
CA ALA A 141 -0.29 19.04 3.74
C ALA A 141 -1.31 19.74 4.68
N LEU A 142 -1.15 19.59 5.99
CA LEU A 142 -2.03 20.20 7.00
C LEU A 142 -1.66 21.65 7.36
N LEU A 143 -0.49 22.13 6.92
CA LEU A 143 0.10 23.39 7.39
C LEU A 143 -0.82 24.61 7.17
N GLY A 144 -1.47 24.68 6.00
CA GLY A 144 -2.36 25.77 5.62
C GLY A 144 -3.78 25.66 6.18
N ASP A 145 -4.08 24.62 6.96
CA ASP A 145 -5.44 24.29 7.43
C ASP A 145 -6.48 24.16 6.30
N PRO A 146 -6.15 23.37 5.25
CA PRO A 146 -6.91 23.39 4.00
C PRO A 146 -8.26 22.67 4.12
N GLN A 147 -9.22 23.07 3.27
CA GLN A 147 -10.52 22.42 3.14
C GLN A 147 -10.47 21.15 2.27
N VAL A 148 -9.45 21.00 1.45
CA VAL A 148 -9.24 19.84 0.56
C VAL A 148 -7.90 19.22 0.86
N LEU A 149 -7.86 17.90 1.02
CA LEU A 149 -6.64 17.12 1.28
C LEU A 149 -6.51 16.01 0.25
N LEU A 150 -5.36 15.96 -0.41
CA LEU A 150 -4.98 14.94 -1.38
C LEU A 150 -3.83 14.11 -0.81
N PHE A 151 -4.02 12.81 -0.65
CA PHE A 151 -3.01 11.90 -0.13
C PHE A 151 -2.73 10.79 -1.13
N ASP A 152 -1.53 10.76 -1.71
CA ASP A 152 -1.09 9.68 -2.59
C ASP A 152 -0.36 8.61 -1.78
N GLU A 153 -1.00 7.43 -1.64
CA GLU A 153 -0.47 6.27 -0.90
C GLU A 153 0.03 6.63 0.53
N PRO A 154 -0.76 7.29 1.38
CA PRO A 154 -0.29 7.86 2.64
C PRO A 154 0.10 6.80 3.69
N VAL A 155 -0.33 5.57 3.54
CA VAL A 155 -0.04 4.45 4.46
C VAL A 155 1.32 3.80 4.20
N ASN A 156 1.92 4.06 3.04
CA ASN A 156 3.17 3.42 2.65
C ASN A 156 4.31 3.77 3.62
N GLY A 157 4.92 2.71 4.19
CA GLY A 157 6.05 2.86 5.11
C GLY A 157 5.69 3.28 6.53
N LEU A 158 4.40 3.34 6.86
CA LEU A 158 3.92 3.45 8.23
C LEU A 158 3.86 2.06 8.88
N ASP A 159 4.09 2.02 10.18
CA ASP A 159 3.80 0.86 11.02
C ASP A 159 2.28 0.73 11.29
N PRO A 160 1.80 -0.39 11.82
CA PRO A 160 0.37 -0.60 12.08
C PRO A 160 -0.28 0.52 12.92
N GLU A 161 0.45 1.06 13.91
CA GLU A 161 -0.02 2.19 14.71
C GLU A 161 -0.16 3.46 13.87
N GLY A 162 0.83 3.73 13.01
CA GLY A 162 0.80 4.85 12.07
C GLY A 162 -0.34 4.75 11.05
N ILE A 163 -0.64 3.54 10.54
CA ILE A 163 -1.77 3.30 9.66
C ILE A 163 -3.09 3.60 10.37
N HIS A 164 -3.24 3.10 11.61
CA HIS A 164 -4.43 3.38 12.41
C HIS A 164 -4.58 4.88 12.71
N TRP A 165 -3.49 5.56 13.04
CA TRP A 165 -3.46 7.00 13.29
C TRP A 165 -3.91 7.81 12.06
N ILE A 166 -3.33 7.57 10.87
CA ILE A 166 -3.67 8.35 9.67
C ILE A 166 -5.12 8.10 9.23
N ARG A 167 -5.63 6.88 9.39
CA ARG A 167 -7.04 6.56 9.14
C ARG A 167 -7.97 7.40 10.02
N ASN A 168 -7.70 7.44 11.32
CA ASN A 168 -8.49 8.22 12.27
C ASN A 168 -8.41 9.73 11.97
N LEU A 169 -7.21 10.22 11.60
CA LEU A 169 -7.02 11.61 11.19
C LEU A 169 -7.87 11.96 9.96
N MET A 170 -7.85 11.14 8.91
CA MET A 170 -8.65 11.37 7.71
C MET A 170 -10.15 11.40 8.01
N LYS A 171 -10.63 10.45 8.83
CA LYS A 171 -12.04 10.40 9.25
C LYS A 171 -12.45 11.62 10.09
N ALA A 172 -11.61 12.04 11.02
CA ALA A 172 -11.87 13.23 11.84
C ALA A 172 -11.96 14.49 10.98
N LEU A 173 -11.02 14.68 10.04
CA LEU A 173 -11.02 15.83 9.13
C LEU A 173 -12.22 15.80 8.17
N ALA A 174 -12.64 14.63 7.69
CA ALA A 174 -13.86 14.48 6.91
C ALA A 174 -15.11 14.84 7.72
N ALA A 175 -15.20 14.41 8.98
CA ALA A 175 -16.29 14.75 9.88
C ALA A 175 -16.39 16.27 10.18
N GLU A 176 -15.28 17.02 10.07
CA GLU A 176 -15.26 18.48 10.10
C GLU A 176 -15.82 19.12 8.81
N GLY A 177 -16.19 18.31 7.80
CA GLY A 177 -16.71 18.78 6.52
C GLY A 177 -15.65 18.96 5.42
N ARG A 178 -14.39 18.58 5.68
CA ARG A 178 -13.31 18.67 4.67
C ARG A 178 -13.46 17.61 3.59
N THR A 179 -12.91 17.90 2.42
CA THR A 179 -12.84 16.95 1.30
C THR A 179 -11.55 16.16 1.41
N ILE A 180 -11.62 14.84 1.62
CA ILE A 180 -10.46 13.96 1.69
C ILE A 180 -10.44 13.06 0.46
N PHE A 181 -9.34 13.11 -0.30
CA PHE A 181 -9.11 12.25 -1.46
C PHE A 181 -7.82 11.48 -1.27
N VAL A 182 -7.92 10.16 -1.15
CA VAL A 182 -6.80 9.30 -0.81
C VAL A 182 -6.62 8.20 -1.85
N SER A 183 -5.42 8.08 -2.42
CA SER A 183 -5.11 6.97 -3.30
C SER A 183 -4.61 5.75 -2.52
N SER A 184 -4.92 4.57 -3.03
CA SER A 184 -4.35 3.30 -2.59
C SER A 184 -4.39 2.25 -3.70
N HIS A 185 -3.58 1.22 -3.55
CA HIS A 185 -3.67 -0.01 -4.31
C HIS A 185 -4.18 -1.18 -3.45
N LEU A 186 -4.44 -0.94 -2.15
CA LEU A 186 -4.89 -1.95 -1.18
C LEU A 186 -6.37 -1.74 -0.86
N MET A 187 -7.20 -2.70 -1.27
CA MET A 187 -8.64 -2.66 -1.02
C MET A 187 -8.98 -2.76 0.48
N SER A 188 -8.28 -3.62 1.23
CA SER A 188 -8.47 -3.80 2.67
C SER A 188 -8.32 -2.50 3.46
N GLU A 189 -7.32 -1.68 3.12
CA GLU A 189 -7.13 -0.37 3.76
C GLU A 189 -8.27 0.60 3.42
N MET A 190 -8.72 0.59 2.17
CA MET A 190 -9.83 1.45 1.74
C MET A 190 -11.16 1.04 2.36
N ALA A 191 -11.45 -0.25 2.50
CA ALA A 191 -12.65 -0.75 3.15
C ALA A 191 -12.81 -0.26 4.61
N LEU A 192 -11.69 -0.01 5.30
CA LEU A 192 -11.68 0.48 6.67
C LEU A 192 -11.67 2.02 6.77
N THR A 193 -11.38 2.72 5.67
CA THR A 193 -11.09 4.16 5.69
C THR A 193 -12.09 4.98 4.89
N ALA A 194 -12.42 4.55 3.66
CA ALA A 194 -13.20 5.33 2.72
C ALA A 194 -14.70 5.16 2.91
N ASP A 195 -15.44 6.24 2.68
CA ASP A 195 -16.90 6.26 2.62
C ASP A 195 -17.39 6.05 1.18
N HIS A 196 -16.58 6.49 0.21
CA HIS A 196 -16.86 6.44 -1.22
C HIS A 196 -15.63 5.95 -1.99
N LEU A 197 -15.84 5.21 -3.07
CA LEU A 197 -14.79 4.66 -3.92
C LEU A 197 -14.90 5.18 -5.34
N ILE A 198 -13.75 5.56 -5.88
CA ILE A 198 -13.51 5.76 -7.31
C ILE A 198 -12.43 4.77 -7.72
N VAL A 199 -12.79 3.79 -8.55
CA VAL A 199 -11.86 2.75 -9.02
C VAL A 199 -11.44 3.06 -10.43
N ILE A 200 -10.13 3.03 -10.70
CA ILE A 200 -9.58 3.24 -12.04
C ILE A 200 -8.69 2.07 -12.48
N GLY A 201 -8.70 1.82 -13.80
CA GLY A 201 -7.82 0.88 -14.47
C GLY A 201 -7.39 1.42 -15.83
N GLN A 202 -6.11 1.34 -16.17
CA GLN A 202 -5.54 1.88 -17.43
C GLN A 202 -6.00 3.32 -17.75
N GLY A 203 -6.09 4.17 -16.71
CA GLY A 203 -6.50 5.57 -16.83
C GLY A 203 -7.99 5.80 -16.98
N ARG A 204 -8.83 4.78 -16.93
CA ARG A 204 -10.30 4.85 -17.10
C ARG A 204 -11.02 4.61 -15.80
N LEU A 205 -12.19 5.22 -15.65
CA LEU A 205 -13.12 4.97 -14.56
C LEU A 205 -13.72 3.56 -14.72
N LEU A 206 -13.59 2.73 -13.69
CA LEU A 206 -14.19 1.40 -13.61
C LEU A 206 -15.40 1.39 -12.67
N ALA A 207 -15.33 2.11 -11.54
CA ALA A 207 -16.44 2.24 -10.61
C ALA A 207 -16.41 3.61 -9.90
N ASP A 208 -17.58 4.15 -9.59
CA ASP A 208 -17.80 5.36 -8.79
C ASP A 208 -19.03 5.07 -7.91
N THR A 209 -18.80 4.64 -6.64
CA THR A 209 -19.84 4.05 -5.79
C THR A 209 -19.54 4.28 -4.31
N SER A 210 -20.55 4.16 -3.44
CA SER A 210 -20.30 4.15 -1.99
C SER A 210 -19.57 2.88 -1.58
N MET A 211 -18.76 2.96 -0.50
CA MET A 211 -18.12 1.77 0.08
C MET A 211 -19.16 0.71 0.50
N ALA A 212 -20.29 1.15 1.04
CA ALA A 212 -21.36 0.25 1.46
C ALA A 212 -21.96 -0.52 0.28
N ASP A 213 -22.25 0.18 -0.84
CA ASP A 213 -22.77 -0.46 -2.05
C ASP A 213 -21.73 -1.39 -2.69
N PHE A 214 -20.46 -0.98 -2.70
CA PHE A 214 -19.38 -1.84 -3.20
C PHE A 214 -19.28 -3.13 -2.39
N ILE A 215 -19.29 -3.03 -1.07
CA ILE A 215 -19.31 -4.21 -0.18
C ILE A 215 -20.54 -5.07 -0.45
N HIS A 216 -21.72 -4.47 -0.51
CA HIS A 216 -22.96 -5.20 -0.73
C HIS A 216 -23.00 -5.95 -2.07
N GLN A 217 -22.56 -5.30 -3.15
CA GLN A 217 -22.53 -5.89 -4.50
C GLN A 217 -21.49 -7.00 -4.63
N ASN A 218 -20.40 -6.95 -3.87
CA ASN A 218 -19.29 -7.89 -3.96
C ASN A 218 -19.18 -8.85 -2.76
N SER A 219 -20.10 -8.78 -1.79
CA SER A 219 -20.19 -9.72 -0.68
C SER A 219 -20.93 -11.00 -1.12
N ARG A 220 -20.32 -11.79 -2.02
CA ARG A 220 -20.77 -13.16 -2.24
C ARG A 220 -20.43 -13.99 -1.01
N SER A 221 -21.43 -14.57 -0.35
CA SER A 221 -21.19 -15.62 0.63
C SER A 221 -21.40 -16.96 -0.05
N TYR A 222 -20.43 -17.82 0.03
CA TYR A 222 -20.49 -19.16 -0.50
C TYR A 222 -20.01 -20.17 0.54
N VAL A 223 -20.48 -21.39 0.42
CA VAL A 223 -20.02 -22.51 1.23
C VAL A 223 -18.96 -23.27 0.46
N ARG A 224 -17.78 -23.37 1.04
CA ARG A 224 -16.68 -24.18 0.53
C ARG A 224 -16.73 -25.54 1.17
N LEU A 225 -16.64 -26.57 0.33
CA LEU A 225 -16.69 -27.95 0.80
C LEU A 225 -15.74 -28.86 0.01
N ARG A 226 -15.26 -29.89 0.69
CA ARG A 226 -14.43 -30.93 0.10
C ARG A 226 -14.84 -32.29 0.63
N SER A 227 -14.97 -33.25 -0.28
CA SER A 227 -15.36 -34.62 0.03
C SER A 227 -14.51 -35.63 -0.75
N PRO A 228 -14.20 -36.78 -0.19
CA PRO A 228 -13.61 -37.91 -0.93
C PRO A 228 -14.60 -38.51 -1.95
N GLN A 229 -15.90 -38.21 -1.81
CA GLN A 229 -16.99 -38.68 -2.68
C GLN A 229 -17.49 -37.51 -3.56
N GLN A 230 -16.59 -36.80 -4.24
CA GLN A 230 -16.87 -35.54 -4.92
C GLN A 230 -17.97 -35.62 -5.99
N GLU A 231 -17.95 -36.68 -6.83
CA GLU A 231 -18.95 -36.87 -7.87
C GLU A 231 -20.33 -37.06 -7.26
N ARG A 232 -20.47 -37.95 -6.28
CA ARG A 232 -21.74 -38.19 -5.57
C ARG A 232 -22.23 -36.93 -4.84
N LEU A 233 -21.32 -36.17 -4.26
CA LEU A 233 -21.66 -34.90 -3.62
C LEU A 233 -22.22 -33.89 -4.62
N ARG A 234 -21.59 -33.79 -5.79
CA ARG A 234 -22.06 -32.89 -6.87
C ARG A 234 -23.46 -33.28 -7.33
N ASP A 235 -23.72 -34.56 -7.56
CA ASP A 235 -25.02 -35.06 -8.02
C ASP A 235 -26.14 -34.69 -7.03
N VAL A 236 -25.92 -34.94 -5.72
CA VAL A 236 -26.85 -34.60 -4.65
C VAL A 236 -27.10 -33.09 -4.56
N LEU A 237 -26.08 -32.28 -4.71
CA LEU A 237 -26.22 -30.82 -4.67
C LEU A 237 -26.99 -30.28 -5.89
N HIS A 238 -26.78 -30.87 -7.06
CA HIS A 238 -27.55 -30.54 -8.28
C HIS A 238 -29.03 -31.00 -8.20
N GLU A 239 -29.30 -32.17 -7.61
CA GLU A 239 -30.69 -32.64 -7.40
C GLU A 239 -31.47 -31.68 -6.48
N GLU A 240 -30.80 -31.06 -5.51
CA GLU A 240 -31.42 -30.04 -4.63
C GLU A 240 -31.41 -28.61 -5.24
N GLY A 241 -31.03 -28.49 -6.51
CA GLY A 241 -31.07 -27.23 -7.25
C GLY A 241 -29.98 -26.22 -6.85
N MET A 242 -28.91 -26.66 -6.18
CA MET A 242 -27.82 -25.80 -5.77
C MET A 242 -26.83 -25.56 -6.93
N VAL A 243 -26.39 -24.32 -7.09
CA VAL A 243 -25.37 -23.95 -8.10
C VAL A 243 -23.98 -24.24 -7.52
N VAL A 244 -23.30 -25.21 -8.10
CA VAL A 244 -21.99 -25.68 -7.66
C VAL A 244 -20.93 -25.22 -8.64
N VAL A 245 -19.85 -24.59 -8.13
CA VAL A 245 -18.67 -24.19 -8.88
C VAL A 245 -17.46 -25.00 -8.40
N GLU A 246 -16.66 -25.52 -9.32
CA GLU A 246 -15.39 -26.18 -8.97
C GLU A 246 -14.27 -25.16 -8.81
N ALA A 247 -13.68 -25.12 -7.60
CA ALA A 247 -12.59 -24.18 -7.24
C ALA A 247 -11.19 -24.82 -7.29
N GLY A 248 -11.03 -25.92 -8.06
CA GLY A 248 -9.74 -26.65 -8.17
C GLY A 248 -9.48 -27.57 -6.97
N SER A 249 -8.49 -28.48 -7.12
CA SER A 249 -8.02 -29.40 -6.06
C SER A 249 -9.13 -30.21 -5.33
N GLY A 250 -10.26 -30.49 -6.01
CA GLY A 250 -11.35 -31.26 -5.41
C GLY A 250 -12.22 -30.45 -4.43
N THR A 251 -12.19 -29.12 -4.51
CA THR A 251 -13.00 -28.22 -3.71
C THR A 251 -14.23 -27.77 -4.52
N LEU A 252 -15.40 -27.80 -3.90
CA LEU A 252 -16.65 -27.29 -4.45
C LEU A 252 -17.06 -26.01 -3.69
N GLU A 253 -17.65 -25.07 -4.39
CA GLU A 253 -18.21 -23.84 -3.84
C GLU A 253 -19.69 -23.73 -4.22
N ILE A 254 -20.52 -23.39 -3.24
CA ILE A 254 -21.96 -23.26 -3.40
C ILE A 254 -22.39 -21.85 -3.03
N ASP A 255 -22.94 -21.11 -3.96
CA ASP A 255 -23.48 -19.77 -3.71
C ASP A 255 -24.81 -19.83 -2.98
N GLY A 256 -25.02 -18.89 -2.04
CA GLY A 256 -26.29 -18.67 -1.36
C GLY A 256 -26.73 -19.78 -0.41
N ALA A 257 -25.91 -20.81 -0.20
CA ALA A 257 -26.18 -21.87 0.78
C ALA A 257 -25.64 -21.52 2.16
N THR A 258 -26.17 -22.15 3.19
CA THR A 258 -25.60 -22.08 4.56
C THR A 258 -24.88 -23.39 4.89
N THR A 259 -23.90 -23.32 5.78
CA THR A 259 -23.16 -24.51 6.26
C THR A 259 -24.09 -25.52 6.91
N GLU A 260 -25.12 -25.05 7.61
CA GLU A 260 -26.17 -25.89 8.25
C GLU A 260 -26.95 -26.70 7.20
N ALA A 261 -27.47 -26.01 6.17
CA ALA A 261 -28.27 -26.67 5.12
C ALA A 261 -27.44 -27.73 4.35
N VAL A 262 -26.19 -27.37 3.99
CA VAL A 262 -25.29 -28.29 3.30
C VAL A 262 -24.86 -29.46 4.20
N GLY A 263 -24.59 -29.18 5.49
CA GLY A 263 -24.24 -30.20 6.48
C GLY A 263 -25.36 -31.20 6.70
N GLU A 264 -26.61 -30.75 6.85
CA GLU A 264 -27.79 -31.61 6.98
C GLU A 264 -28.05 -32.45 5.73
N LEU A 265 -27.86 -31.84 4.54
CA LEU A 265 -28.04 -32.53 3.26
C LEU A 265 -26.99 -33.66 3.12
N THR A 266 -25.73 -33.36 3.35
CA THR A 266 -24.66 -34.37 3.24
C THR A 266 -24.78 -35.49 4.27
N ALA A 267 -25.26 -35.17 5.49
CA ALA A 267 -25.55 -36.16 6.52
C ALA A 267 -26.66 -37.11 6.12
N ARG A 268 -27.81 -36.59 5.53
CA ARG A 268 -28.90 -37.40 5.01
C ARG A 268 -28.44 -38.40 3.92
N HIS A 269 -27.52 -38.00 3.08
CA HIS A 269 -26.98 -38.81 1.99
C HIS A 269 -25.75 -39.62 2.39
N GLN A 270 -25.33 -39.58 3.68
CA GLN A 270 -24.16 -40.30 4.21
C GLN A 270 -22.89 -39.97 3.44
N ILE A 271 -22.69 -38.67 3.08
CA ILE A 271 -21.50 -38.18 2.39
C ILE A 271 -20.56 -37.63 3.44
N VAL A 272 -19.32 -38.12 3.41
CA VAL A 272 -18.25 -37.66 4.31
C VAL A 272 -17.69 -36.33 3.80
N LEU A 273 -17.61 -35.33 4.67
CA LEU A 273 -16.98 -34.05 4.38
C LEU A 273 -15.63 -33.96 5.05
N HIS A 274 -14.61 -33.56 4.30
CA HIS A 274 -13.29 -33.20 4.83
C HIS A 274 -13.20 -31.70 5.14
N GLU A 275 -14.03 -30.88 4.50
CA GLU A 275 -14.12 -29.44 4.73
C GLU A 275 -15.57 -28.99 4.52
N LEU A 276 -16.06 -28.14 5.40
CA LEU A 276 -17.32 -27.42 5.28
C LEU A 276 -17.13 -26.07 5.97
N SER A 277 -17.02 -25.00 5.19
CA SER A 277 -16.76 -23.66 5.73
C SER A 277 -17.56 -22.60 4.98
N SER A 278 -18.12 -21.66 5.72
CA SER A 278 -18.72 -20.46 5.12
C SER A 278 -17.59 -19.50 4.77
N GLN A 279 -17.54 -19.10 3.52
CA GLN A 279 -16.59 -18.12 3.01
C GLN A 279 -17.35 -16.87 2.53
N ARG A 280 -16.73 -15.73 2.65
CA ARG A 280 -17.17 -14.50 1.99
C ARG A 280 -16.14 -14.16 0.93
N ALA A 281 -16.61 -13.84 -0.27
CA ALA A 281 -15.72 -13.33 -1.31
C ALA A 281 -14.94 -12.14 -0.76
N SER A 282 -13.63 -12.14 -0.92
CA SER A 282 -12.81 -11.06 -0.44
C SER A 282 -13.01 -9.82 -1.33
N LEU A 283 -13.07 -8.65 -0.71
CA LEU A 283 -13.16 -7.39 -1.46
C LEU A 283 -11.94 -7.19 -2.37
N GLU A 284 -10.81 -7.77 -1.99
CA GLU A 284 -9.60 -7.83 -2.80
C GLU A 284 -9.81 -8.64 -4.08
N GLU A 285 -10.47 -9.81 -4.00
CA GLU A 285 -10.79 -10.63 -5.17
C GLU A 285 -11.70 -9.90 -6.13
N ALA A 286 -12.77 -9.26 -5.61
CA ALA A 286 -13.66 -8.44 -6.41
C ALA A 286 -12.93 -7.28 -7.11
N PHE A 287 -12.06 -6.61 -6.38
CA PHE A 287 -11.22 -5.55 -6.94
C PHE A 287 -10.24 -6.10 -7.99
N MET A 288 -9.60 -7.23 -7.73
CA MET A 288 -8.69 -7.88 -8.68
C MET A 288 -9.42 -8.31 -9.94
N GLN A 289 -10.62 -8.89 -9.84
CA GLN A 289 -11.44 -9.25 -11.01
C GLN A 289 -11.82 -8.01 -11.83
N MET A 290 -12.25 -6.92 -11.16
CA MET A 290 -12.62 -5.67 -11.82
C MET A 290 -11.42 -5.02 -12.54
N THR A 291 -10.21 -5.22 -12.03
CA THR A 291 -8.99 -4.63 -12.57
C THR A 291 -8.13 -5.61 -13.35
N ALA A 292 -8.53 -6.86 -13.52
CA ALA A 292 -7.72 -7.92 -14.16
C ALA A 292 -7.20 -7.52 -15.55
N ASP A 293 -8.08 -6.96 -16.40
CA ASP A 293 -7.71 -6.50 -17.74
C ASP A 293 -6.89 -5.18 -17.73
N SER A 294 -6.69 -4.61 -16.53
CA SER A 294 -6.07 -3.28 -16.33
C SER A 294 -4.67 -3.34 -15.73
N VAL A 295 -4.13 -4.53 -15.47
CA VAL A 295 -2.78 -4.71 -14.92
C VAL A 295 -1.75 -4.61 -16.04
N GLU A 296 -0.82 -3.65 -15.94
CA GLU A 296 0.21 -3.37 -16.96
C GLU A 296 1.33 -4.42 -16.99
N TYR A 297 1.54 -5.14 -15.88
CA TYR A 297 2.58 -6.16 -15.72
C TYR A 297 1.97 -7.44 -15.16
N HIS A 298 1.72 -8.41 -16.03
CA HIS A 298 1.45 -9.77 -15.60
C HIS A 298 2.79 -10.44 -15.30
N ALA A 299 3.01 -10.85 -14.04
CA ALA A 299 4.04 -11.83 -13.77
C ALA A 299 3.61 -13.11 -14.50
N HIS A 300 4.39 -13.53 -15.50
CA HIS A 300 4.20 -14.86 -16.07
C HIS A 300 4.44 -15.87 -14.95
N SER A 301 3.39 -16.53 -14.52
CA SER A 301 3.45 -17.68 -13.61
C SER A 301 3.90 -18.95 -14.36
N ASP A 302 4.90 -18.82 -15.22
CA ASP A 302 5.70 -19.96 -15.68
C ASP A 302 6.72 -20.35 -14.60
N LEU A 303 6.22 -20.58 -13.40
CA LEU A 303 6.85 -21.55 -12.52
C LEU A 303 6.41 -22.91 -13.08
N GLY A 304 7.08 -23.32 -14.17
CA GLY A 304 7.06 -24.70 -14.61
C GLY A 304 7.26 -25.60 -13.40
N GLU A 305 6.58 -26.73 -13.39
CA GLU A 305 6.68 -27.79 -12.38
C GLU A 305 8.12 -27.84 -11.84
N ALA A 306 8.24 -27.71 -10.51
CA ALA A 306 9.53 -27.91 -9.86
C ALA A 306 10.14 -29.21 -10.38
N PRO A 307 11.40 -29.23 -10.84
CA PRO A 307 12.03 -30.46 -11.27
C PRO A 307 11.90 -31.49 -10.15
N PRO A 308 11.65 -32.77 -10.47
CA PRO A 308 11.47 -33.79 -9.46
C PRO A 308 12.67 -33.76 -8.50
N VAL A 309 12.39 -33.65 -7.21
CA VAL A 309 13.39 -33.67 -6.14
C VAL A 309 14.17 -34.97 -6.33
N GLY A 310 15.38 -34.83 -6.84
CA GLY A 310 16.31 -35.95 -6.95
C GLY A 310 16.59 -36.54 -5.55
N PRO A 311 17.03 -37.81 -5.48
CA PRO A 311 17.13 -38.53 -4.22
C PRO A 311 18.00 -37.78 -3.22
N HIS A 312 17.54 -37.76 -1.98
CA HIS A 312 18.16 -37.20 -0.79
C HIS A 312 19.70 -37.43 -0.74
N TRP A 313 20.42 -36.34 -0.55
CA TRP A 313 21.83 -36.29 -0.18
C TRP A 313 22.03 -36.79 1.28
N GLY A 314 21.53 -37.97 1.62
CA GLY A 314 21.56 -38.54 2.97
C GLY A 314 22.45 -39.77 3.14
N ASP A 315 22.95 -40.41 2.06
CA ASP A 315 23.62 -41.74 2.16
C ASP A 315 25.01 -41.81 1.51
N GLN A 316 25.83 -40.76 1.58
CA GLN A 316 27.23 -40.81 1.11
C GLN A 316 28.24 -40.25 2.11
N TYR A 317 28.03 -40.46 3.40
CA TYR A 317 29.06 -40.23 4.41
C TYR A 317 29.19 -41.47 5.26
N ASP A 318 29.57 -42.61 4.65
CA ASP A 318 30.26 -43.69 5.36
C ASP A 318 30.89 -44.63 4.30
N GLN A 319 32.14 -44.46 4.00
CA GLN A 319 33.13 -45.40 3.46
C GLN A 319 34.21 -44.67 2.65
N ARG A 320 35.13 -43.97 3.32
CA ARG A 320 36.52 -43.80 2.87
C ARG A 320 37.40 -43.37 4.03
N THR A 321 37.73 -44.33 4.87
CA THR A 321 38.98 -44.32 5.63
C THR A 321 39.72 -45.59 5.26
N ALA A 322 40.81 -45.45 4.55
CA ALA A 322 42.02 -46.24 4.55
C ALA A 322 42.67 -46.34 3.16
N SER A 323 43.91 -45.98 3.13
CA SER A 323 44.95 -46.08 2.08
C SER A 323 45.06 -44.81 1.20
N ASP A 324 46.04 -43.99 1.34
CA ASP A 324 47.45 -44.18 1.00
C ASP A 324 48.31 -42.97 1.45
N ARG A 325 49.34 -43.26 2.16
CA ARG A 325 50.51 -42.40 2.38
C ARG A 325 51.41 -42.49 1.15
N ALA A 326 51.78 -41.37 0.54
CA ALA A 326 53.11 -41.16 -0.04
C ALA A 326 53.20 -39.70 -0.57
N GLY A 327 54.04 -38.88 -0.03
CA GLY A 327 54.53 -37.63 -0.66
C GLY A 327 55.51 -37.94 -1.80
N PRO A 328 56.20 -37.02 -2.44
CA PRO A 328 57.02 -35.97 -1.80
C PRO A 328 57.05 -34.59 -2.58
N GLY A 329 57.71 -33.61 -1.97
CA GLY A 329 58.44 -32.60 -2.74
C GLY A 329 58.17 -31.11 -2.42
N VAL A 330 58.92 -30.57 -1.48
CA VAL A 330 59.21 -29.15 -1.28
C VAL A 330 60.36 -28.76 -2.24
N PRO A 331 60.51 -27.55 -2.79
CA PRO A 331 61.17 -26.40 -2.13
C PRO A 331 60.56 -25.04 -2.52
N GLY A 332 60.73 -23.95 -1.86
CA GLY A 332 61.75 -23.23 -1.18
C GLY A 332 61.24 -21.85 -0.84
N ALA A 333 61.57 -21.36 0.33
CA ALA A 333 61.52 -19.98 0.77
C ALA A 333 62.73 -19.16 0.23
N PRO A 334 62.82 -17.86 0.36
CA PRO A 334 63.15 -17.13 1.58
C PRO A 334 62.39 -15.78 1.68
N GLY A 335 62.22 -15.11 2.80
CA GLY A 335 63.06 -14.78 3.89
C GLY A 335 62.89 -13.31 4.23
N THR A 336 62.87 -13.07 5.49
CA THR A 336 63.41 -12.01 6.35
C THR A 336 62.47 -10.85 6.67
N SER A 337 62.30 -10.64 7.85
CA SER A 337 62.80 -10.01 9.09
C SER A 337 61.81 -8.96 9.54
N GLY A 338 61.28 -8.88 10.76
CA GLY A 338 61.90 -8.86 12.05
C GLY A 338 61.75 -7.46 12.66
N ILE A 339 61.28 -7.42 13.89
CA ILE A 339 61.61 -6.54 15.04
C ILE A 339 60.34 -6.06 15.73
N SER A 340 59.96 -6.63 16.83
CA SER A 340 60.03 -6.39 18.30
C SER A 340 60.02 -4.90 18.75
N GLY A 341 59.22 -4.66 19.83
CA GLY A 341 59.40 -3.51 20.74
C GLY A 341 58.08 -3.05 21.34
N THR A 342 57.57 -3.62 22.40
CA THR A 342 57.61 -3.29 23.85
C THR A 342 57.06 -1.91 24.25
N SER A 343 56.01 -1.96 25.07
CA SER A 343 55.71 -1.30 26.36
C SER A 343 55.76 0.22 26.48
N GLY A 344 54.75 0.74 27.19
CA GLY A 344 54.84 2.03 27.85
C GLY A 344 53.47 2.52 28.38
N ILE A 345 53.20 2.19 29.60
CA ILE A 345 52.21 2.76 30.52
C ILE A 345 52.65 4.20 30.86
N SER A 346 51.71 5.15 30.95
CA SER A 346 51.71 6.10 32.08
C SER A 346 50.44 6.98 32.08
N ASP A 347 49.71 6.88 33.18
CA ASP A 347 48.83 7.90 33.76
C ASP A 347 49.49 9.29 33.78
N VAL A 348 48.69 10.33 33.65
CA VAL A 348 48.70 11.49 34.57
C VAL A 348 47.37 12.26 34.49
N SER A 349 46.80 12.37 35.64
CA SER A 349 45.77 13.30 36.12
C SER A 349 46.14 14.80 35.92
N GLY A 350 45.11 15.66 35.77
CA GLY A 350 45.34 17.11 35.89
C GLY A 350 44.05 17.94 35.77
N THR A 351 43.44 18.16 36.85
CA THR A 351 42.55 19.25 37.30
C THR A 351 42.80 20.64 36.70
N GLY A 352 41.72 21.43 36.52
CA GLY A 352 41.83 22.89 36.60
C GLY A 352 40.76 23.72 35.90
N LYS A 353 39.73 24.08 36.63
CA LYS A 353 38.99 25.37 36.77
C LYS A 353 39.11 26.47 35.69
N GLY A 354 37.94 26.95 35.25
CA GLY A 354 37.47 28.34 35.58
C GLY A 354 37.57 29.34 34.40
N VAL A 355 36.52 29.82 33.96
CA VAL A 355 35.82 31.11 33.93
C VAL A 355 34.66 30.97 32.95
#